data_26f47c45ffd8cfa06cd19920eb728c9d
#
_entry.id   26f47c45ffd8cfa06cd19920eb728c9d
#
_cell.length_a   1.000
_cell.length_b   1.000
_cell.length_c   1.000
_cell.angle_alpha   90.00
_cell.angle_beta   90.00
_cell.angle_gamma   90.00
#
_symmetry.space_group_name_H-M   'P 1'
#
loop_
_entity.id
_entity.type
_entity.pdbx_description
1 polymer ?
#
loop_
_entity_poly.entity_id
_entity_poly.type
_entity_poly.pdbx_seq_one_letter_code
_entity_poly.pdbx_strand_id
1 'polypeptide(L)'
;SYQSNINEQIKDDVDRVNEIGNRIYELNLQIQKVEAGGQETAMTLRDERDNLLDELGGYGSVSIKEDATGFTYVDFESTPFIDDNKCYNIGLQEDKETGFYTPYWTQLSDVDKQQYVRVFKKNEVISTDLNTDVGSIKAKLLARGDGYGTYQDLESEEAYDRISGCTMMETEAQVSALLHNIVTKINDAYCPNKTVDTDVTYTDADGNQVSLKGKKVLDAANCAVGEDGQLPPRELFTRVGMDRYTKVTGDDGNTYYVYNEEDENDSTTLYSLNNISINKELRKQITLMPYKNQNGTDYPLGEKLMSLWNDKEMTLNPYDKKPCTFEGYYDKLIGQIGNDGSTFQSASETLTGALSSIDNQRQQTMGVSSDEELTHMIKFQSAYNASSRFMTVISQMTELIVTGLK
;
A
#
# COMPACT_ATOMS: atom_id res chain seq x y z
N SER A 1 8.14 -6.96 -1.80
CA SER A 1 8.06 -5.70 -1.04
C SER A 1 6.90 -5.77 -0.05
N TYR A 2 6.94 -4.99 1.03
CA TYR A 2 5.84 -4.93 2.00
C TYR A 2 4.55 -4.39 1.35
N GLN A 3 4.66 -3.40 0.48
CA GLN A 3 3.51 -2.87 -0.26
C GLN A 3 2.86 -3.93 -1.15
N SER A 4 3.63 -4.77 -1.85
CA SER A 4 3.09 -5.87 -2.66
C SER A 4 2.33 -6.88 -1.79
N ASN A 5 2.82 -7.17 -0.59
CA ASN A 5 2.14 -8.07 0.34
C ASN A 5 0.81 -7.46 0.84
N ILE A 6 0.80 -6.17 1.20
CA ILE A 6 -0.44 -5.47 1.57
C ILE A 6 -1.41 -5.41 0.39
N ASN A 7 -0.90 -5.23 -0.83
CA ASN A 7 -1.71 -5.21 -2.05
C ASN A 7 -2.46 -6.54 -2.28
N GLU A 8 -1.78 -7.67 -2.10
CA GLU A 8 -2.44 -9.00 -2.16
C GLU A 8 -3.46 -9.18 -1.02
N GLN A 9 -3.14 -8.72 0.20
CA GLN A 9 -4.11 -8.77 1.30
C GLN A 9 -5.37 -7.94 1.01
N ILE A 10 -5.25 -6.78 0.35
CA ILE A 10 -6.42 -5.98 -0.07
C ILE A 10 -7.29 -6.76 -1.04
N LYS A 11 -6.68 -7.49 -1.97
CA LYS A 11 -7.40 -8.35 -2.91
C LYS A 11 -8.15 -9.46 -2.17
N ASP A 12 -7.46 -10.19 -1.29
CA ASP A 12 -8.05 -11.27 -0.50
C ASP A 12 -9.22 -10.75 0.38
N ASP A 13 -9.07 -9.58 1.00
CA ASP A 13 -10.11 -8.95 1.79
C ASP A 13 -11.35 -8.59 0.95
N VAL A 14 -11.16 -8.04 -0.25
CA VAL A 14 -12.27 -7.71 -1.16
C VAL A 14 -12.99 -8.96 -1.64
N ASP A 15 -12.25 -10.00 -1.97
CA ASP A 15 -12.84 -11.30 -2.34
C ASP A 15 -13.67 -11.86 -1.17
N ARG A 16 -13.14 -11.77 0.06
CA ARG A 16 -13.87 -12.21 1.26
C ARG A 16 -15.12 -11.37 1.54
N VAL A 17 -15.06 -10.04 1.38
CA VAL A 17 -16.24 -9.17 1.49
C VAL A 17 -17.32 -9.57 0.50
N ASN A 18 -16.96 -9.86 -0.74
CA ASN A 18 -17.89 -10.33 -1.76
C ASN A 18 -18.53 -11.70 -1.39
N GLU A 19 -17.74 -12.64 -0.89
CA GLU A 19 -18.25 -13.93 -0.39
C GLU A 19 -19.24 -13.74 0.75
N ILE A 20 -18.90 -12.91 1.76
CA ILE A 20 -19.76 -12.59 2.90
C ILE A 20 -21.06 -11.97 2.41
N GLY A 21 -20.99 -10.98 1.52
CA GLY A 21 -22.18 -10.32 0.97
C GLY A 21 -23.13 -11.28 0.27
N ASN A 22 -22.61 -12.12 -0.60
CA ASN A 22 -23.40 -13.13 -1.30
C ASN A 22 -24.02 -14.13 -0.31
N ARG A 23 -23.29 -14.57 0.71
CA ARG A 23 -23.79 -15.49 1.73
C ARG A 23 -24.89 -14.86 2.59
N ILE A 24 -24.74 -13.60 2.99
CA ILE A 24 -25.79 -12.87 3.71
C ILE A 24 -27.07 -12.76 2.86
N TYR A 25 -26.93 -12.46 1.56
CA TYR A 25 -28.08 -12.42 0.63
C TYR A 25 -28.80 -13.76 0.55
N GLU A 26 -28.07 -14.88 0.42
CA GLU A 26 -28.64 -16.23 0.44
C GLU A 26 -29.37 -16.53 1.76
N LEU A 27 -28.76 -16.18 2.90
CA LEU A 27 -29.35 -16.37 4.21
C LEU A 27 -30.63 -15.55 4.36
N ASN A 28 -30.67 -14.31 3.88
CA ASN A 28 -31.88 -13.49 3.87
C ASN A 28 -33.04 -14.21 3.15
N LEU A 29 -32.80 -14.78 1.97
CA LEU A 29 -33.82 -15.54 1.22
C LEU A 29 -34.27 -16.82 1.97
N GLN A 30 -33.35 -17.50 2.63
CA GLN A 30 -33.68 -18.70 3.43
C GLN A 30 -34.49 -18.33 4.68
N ILE A 31 -34.12 -17.27 5.40
CA ILE A 31 -34.83 -16.76 6.59
C ILE A 31 -36.27 -16.39 6.20
N GLN A 32 -36.45 -15.59 5.15
CA GLN A 32 -37.79 -15.22 4.66
C GLN A 32 -38.65 -16.46 4.34
N LYS A 33 -38.05 -17.47 3.72
CA LYS A 33 -38.76 -18.71 3.36
C LYS A 33 -39.19 -19.51 4.59
N VAL A 34 -38.36 -19.62 5.60
CA VAL A 34 -38.66 -20.34 6.87
C VAL A 34 -39.70 -19.57 7.68
N GLU A 35 -39.58 -18.25 7.75
CA GLU A 35 -40.44 -17.41 8.58
C GLU A 35 -41.74 -16.96 7.92
N ALA A 36 -41.91 -17.20 6.59
CA ALA A 36 -43.11 -16.83 5.85
C ALA A 36 -44.42 -17.42 6.44
N GLY A 37 -44.35 -18.55 7.15
CA GLY A 37 -45.51 -19.17 7.82
C GLY A 37 -45.84 -18.58 9.20
N GLY A 38 -45.01 -17.73 9.78
CA GLY A 38 -45.20 -17.09 11.08
C GLY A 38 -45.20 -18.05 12.27
N GLN A 39 -44.83 -19.31 12.10
CA GLN A 39 -44.85 -20.36 13.13
C GLN A 39 -43.44 -20.76 13.61
N GLU A 40 -42.39 -20.46 12.83
CA GLU A 40 -41.00 -20.81 13.12
C GLU A 40 -40.12 -19.61 12.97
N THR A 41 -39.11 -19.52 13.81
CA THR A 41 -38.05 -18.52 13.72
C THR A 41 -36.74 -19.21 13.27
N ALA A 42 -36.11 -18.68 12.27
CA ALA A 42 -34.90 -19.26 11.67
C ALA A 42 -33.64 -18.92 12.49
N MET A 43 -33.62 -19.23 13.79
CA MET A 43 -32.58 -18.80 14.74
C MET A 43 -31.17 -19.07 14.25
N THR A 44 -30.87 -20.32 13.84
CA THR A 44 -29.53 -20.70 13.39
C THR A 44 -29.07 -19.93 12.13
N LEU A 45 -30.00 -19.65 11.20
CA LEU A 45 -29.68 -18.88 9.99
C LEU A 45 -29.47 -17.39 10.33
N ARG A 46 -30.23 -16.87 11.30
CA ARG A 46 -30.03 -15.50 11.82
C ARG A 46 -28.68 -15.38 12.53
N ASP A 47 -28.32 -16.35 13.38
CA ASP A 47 -27.04 -16.38 14.07
C ASP A 47 -25.87 -16.43 13.07
N GLU A 48 -25.97 -17.25 12.00
CA GLU A 48 -24.98 -17.30 10.93
C GLU A 48 -24.86 -15.95 10.22
N ARG A 49 -26.00 -15.32 9.88
CA ARG A 49 -26.04 -14.00 9.25
C ARG A 49 -25.40 -12.92 10.13
N ASP A 50 -25.74 -12.90 11.40
CA ASP A 50 -25.24 -11.90 12.33
C ASP A 50 -23.73 -12.03 12.54
N ASN A 51 -23.20 -13.26 12.59
CA ASN A 51 -21.75 -13.49 12.61
C ASN A 51 -21.06 -12.97 11.33
N LEU A 52 -21.68 -13.15 10.16
CA LEU A 52 -21.13 -12.61 8.91
C LEU A 52 -21.22 -11.08 8.84
N LEU A 53 -22.25 -10.46 9.42
CA LEU A 53 -22.36 -9.00 9.53
C LEU A 53 -21.30 -8.43 10.48
N ASP A 54 -21.02 -9.11 11.57
CA ASP A 54 -19.92 -8.75 12.48
C ASP A 54 -18.55 -8.85 11.76
N GLU A 55 -18.33 -9.92 11.01
CA GLU A 55 -17.11 -10.09 10.21
C GLU A 55 -16.98 -8.99 9.14
N LEU A 56 -18.08 -8.65 8.45
CA LEU A 56 -18.12 -7.60 7.43
C LEU A 56 -17.74 -6.23 8.02
N GLY A 57 -18.20 -5.94 9.23
CA GLY A 57 -17.86 -4.71 9.96
C GLY A 57 -16.36 -4.54 10.26
N GLY A 58 -15.59 -5.63 10.25
CA GLY A 58 -14.14 -5.60 10.35
C GLY A 58 -13.43 -5.07 9.10
N TYR A 59 -14.06 -5.15 7.94
CA TYR A 59 -13.49 -4.71 6.66
C TYR A 59 -13.79 -3.26 6.32
N GLY A 60 -14.94 -2.72 6.76
CA GLY A 60 -15.34 -1.35 6.46
C GLY A 60 -16.56 -0.91 7.28
N SER A 61 -17.04 0.31 7.02
CA SER A 61 -18.23 0.85 7.67
C SER A 61 -19.49 0.16 7.16
N VAL A 62 -20.28 -0.43 8.06
CA VAL A 62 -21.50 -1.18 7.74
C VAL A 62 -22.70 -0.52 8.39
N SER A 63 -23.77 -0.30 7.62
CA SER A 63 -25.08 0.11 8.12
C SER A 63 -26.11 -0.95 7.78
N ILE A 64 -26.92 -1.33 8.77
CA ILE A 64 -27.84 -2.48 8.68
C ILE A 64 -29.26 -2.01 8.94
N LYS A 65 -30.20 -2.49 8.12
CA LYS A 65 -31.63 -2.27 8.32
C LYS A 65 -32.38 -3.56 8.02
N GLU A 66 -33.10 -4.11 9.01
CA GLU A 66 -33.99 -5.26 8.80
C GLU A 66 -35.43 -4.78 8.56
N ASP A 67 -36.13 -5.40 7.62
CA ASP A 67 -37.54 -5.15 7.34
C ASP A 67 -38.47 -6.12 8.12
N ALA A 68 -39.78 -5.94 7.95
CA ALA A 68 -40.79 -6.76 8.62
C ALA A 68 -40.80 -8.22 8.15
N THR A 69 -40.15 -8.55 7.04
CA THR A 69 -40.05 -9.92 6.49
C THR A 69 -38.82 -10.65 6.97
N GLY A 70 -37.97 -10.00 7.78
CA GLY A 70 -36.70 -10.55 8.24
C GLY A 70 -35.56 -10.37 7.26
N PHE A 71 -35.77 -9.65 6.13
CA PHE A 71 -34.70 -9.33 5.18
C PHE A 71 -33.82 -8.21 5.72
N THR A 72 -32.51 -8.42 5.67
CA THR A 72 -31.51 -7.44 6.12
C THR A 72 -30.87 -6.76 4.92
N TYR A 73 -31.13 -5.46 4.78
CA TYR A 73 -30.45 -4.55 3.86
C TYR A 73 -29.14 -4.12 4.47
N VAL A 74 -28.09 -4.08 3.65
CA VAL A 74 -26.74 -3.73 4.09
C VAL A 74 -26.18 -2.66 3.18
N ASP A 75 -25.81 -1.51 3.78
CA ASP A 75 -24.96 -0.53 3.13
C ASP A 75 -23.52 -0.74 3.61
N PHE A 76 -22.58 -0.77 2.67
CA PHE A 76 -21.14 -0.81 2.95
C PHE A 76 -20.50 0.48 2.45
N GLU A 77 -19.69 1.15 3.29
CA GLU A 77 -19.13 2.48 2.99
C GLU A 77 -20.18 3.46 2.45
N SER A 78 -21.34 3.50 3.13
CA SER A 78 -22.50 4.35 2.79
C SER A 78 -23.11 4.12 1.39
N THR A 79 -22.83 2.97 0.77
CA THR A 79 -23.36 2.57 -0.54
C THR A 79 -24.12 1.26 -0.41
N PRO A 80 -25.31 1.10 -1.04
CA PRO A 80 -26.05 -0.16 -1.02
C PRO A 80 -25.18 -1.32 -1.51
N PHE A 81 -25.00 -2.31 -0.63
CA PHE A 81 -24.23 -3.52 -0.90
C PHE A 81 -25.14 -4.73 -1.05
N ILE A 82 -26.19 -4.85 -0.20
CA ILE A 82 -27.19 -5.90 -0.28
C ILE A 82 -28.58 -5.25 -0.26
N ASP A 83 -29.36 -5.49 -1.30
CA ASP A 83 -30.75 -5.12 -1.38
C ASP A 83 -31.66 -6.34 -1.70
N ASP A 84 -32.95 -6.12 -1.86
CA ASP A 84 -33.94 -7.16 -2.14
C ASP A 84 -33.76 -7.84 -3.51
N ASN A 85 -32.98 -7.26 -4.41
CA ASN A 85 -32.73 -7.81 -5.74
C ASN A 85 -31.46 -8.66 -5.78
N LYS A 86 -30.37 -8.19 -5.14
CA LYS A 86 -29.07 -8.85 -5.20
C LYS A 86 -28.05 -8.31 -4.20
N CYS A 87 -26.93 -9.01 -4.10
CA CYS A 87 -25.68 -8.46 -3.56
C CYS A 87 -24.89 -7.82 -4.70
N TYR A 88 -24.36 -6.60 -4.47
CA TYR A 88 -23.50 -5.85 -5.39
C TYR A 88 -22.05 -6.13 -5.09
N ASN A 89 -21.32 -6.72 -6.03
CA ASN A 89 -19.92 -7.04 -5.82
C ASN A 89 -19.01 -5.81 -5.96
N ILE A 90 -17.95 -5.82 -5.16
CA ILE A 90 -16.83 -4.86 -5.26
C ILE A 90 -15.83 -5.41 -6.27
N GLY A 91 -15.47 -4.60 -7.26
CA GLY A 91 -14.41 -4.90 -8.23
C GLY A 91 -13.06 -4.35 -7.80
N LEU A 92 -12.01 -4.86 -8.40
CA LEU A 92 -10.63 -4.38 -8.22
C LEU A 92 -10.11 -3.82 -9.54
N GLN A 93 -9.68 -2.56 -9.52
CA GLN A 93 -8.94 -1.97 -10.62
C GLN A 93 -7.46 -2.10 -10.31
N GLU A 94 -6.70 -2.70 -11.20
CA GLU A 94 -5.25 -2.76 -11.15
C GLU A 94 -4.66 -1.54 -11.87
N ASP A 95 -3.78 -0.83 -11.19
CA ASP A 95 -2.97 0.23 -11.81
C ASP A 95 -1.85 -0.39 -12.64
N LYS A 96 -1.66 0.09 -13.86
CA LYS A 96 -0.72 -0.53 -14.82
C LYS A 96 0.75 -0.27 -14.50
N GLU A 97 1.05 0.80 -13.79
CA GLU A 97 2.43 1.20 -13.47
C GLU A 97 2.90 0.56 -12.17
N THR A 98 2.03 0.55 -11.16
CA THR A 98 2.36 0.04 -9.83
C THR A 98 1.92 -1.40 -9.60
N GLY A 99 0.93 -1.89 -10.34
CA GLY A 99 0.24 -3.15 -10.09
C GLY A 99 -0.66 -3.12 -8.85
N PHE A 100 -0.99 -1.92 -8.34
CA PHE A 100 -1.78 -1.78 -7.11
C PHE A 100 -3.27 -1.86 -7.38
N TYR A 101 -3.97 -2.64 -6.55
CA TYR A 101 -5.41 -2.79 -6.60
C TYR A 101 -6.13 -1.66 -5.89
N THR A 102 -7.19 -1.14 -6.52
CA THR A 102 -8.08 -0.16 -5.92
C THR A 102 -9.53 -0.64 -6.01
N PRO A 103 -10.23 -0.84 -4.88
CA PRO A 103 -11.61 -1.29 -4.85
C PRO A 103 -12.57 -0.26 -5.46
N TYR A 104 -13.52 -0.73 -6.30
CA TYR A 104 -14.54 0.11 -6.90
C TYR A 104 -15.92 -0.59 -6.90
N TRP A 105 -16.99 0.20 -6.94
CA TRP A 105 -18.37 -0.30 -7.05
C TRP A 105 -18.69 -0.69 -8.48
N THR A 106 -18.94 -1.97 -8.73
CA THR A 106 -19.23 -2.47 -10.08
C THR A 106 -20.55 -1.91 -10.64
N GLN A 107 -21.55 -1.70 -9.78
CA GLN A 107 -22.87 -1.16 -10.16
C GLN A 107 -22.88 0.34 -10.47
N LEU A 108 -21.88 1.07 -10.03
CA LEU A 108 -21.76 2.54 -10.21
C LEU A 108 -20.67 2.93 -11.21
N SER A 109 -19.90 1.97 -11.70
CA SER A 109 -18.74 2.19 -12.56
C SER A 109 -19.01 1.78 -14.00
N ASP A 110 -18.39 2.48 -14.93
CA ASP A 110 -18.35 2.14 -16.36
C ASP A 110 -16.91 1.74 -16.72
N VAL A 111 -16.66 0.43 -16.69
CA VAL A 111 -15.32 -0.14 -16.93
C VAL A 111 -14.85 0.12 -18.36
N ASP A 112 -15.78 0.12 -19.35
CA ASP A 112 -15.46 0.35 -20.76
C ASP A 112 -14.98 1.78 -21.00
N LYS A 113 -15.50 2.74 -20.23
CA LYS A 113 -15.06 4.15 -20.25
C LYS A 113 -13.97 4.47 -19.23
N GLN A 114 -13.47 3.49 -18.47
CA GLN A 114 -12.51 3.66 -17.39
C GLN A 114 -12.98 4.67 -16.31
N GLN A 115 -14.28 4.72 -16.06
CA GLN A 115 -14.89 5.54 -15.02
C GLN A 115 -15.21 4.69 -13.80
N TYR A 116 -14.40 4.81 -12.76
CA TYR A 116 -14.50 3.99 -11.55
C TYR A 116 -15.00 4.82 -10.37
N VAL A 117 -16.08 4.35 -9.74
CA VAL A 117 -16.57 4.89 -8.47
C VAL A 117 -15.90 4.10 -7.33
N ARG A 118 -15.00 4.74 -6.62
CA ARG A 118 -14.20 4.11 -5.55
C ARG A 118 -15.07 3.75 -4.35
N VAL A 119 -14.80 2.59 -3.73
CA VAL A 119 -15.46 2.18 -2.47
C VAL A 119 -14.99 3.07 -1.33
N PHE A 120 -13.67 3.29 -1.23
CA PHE A 120 -13.06 4.10 -0.18
C PHE A 120 -12.63 5.46 -0.71
N LYS A 121 -12.98 6.54 0.01
CA LYS A 121 -12.62 7.91 -0.35
C LYS A 121 -11.25 8.24 0.22
N LYS A 122 -10.30 8.65 -0.63
CA LYS A 122 -8.92 8.95 -0.23
C LYS A 122 -8.76 10.25 0.57
N ASN A 123 -9.53 11.26 0.24
CA ASN A 123 -9.39 12.62 0.81
C ASN A 123 -10.38 12.86 1.96
N GLU A 124 -10.87 11.81 2.58
CA GLU A 124 -11.76 11.90 3.71
C GLU A 124 -10.95 12.10 4.99
N VAL A 125 -11.38 13.06 5.82
CA VAL A 125 -10.78 13.24 7.15
C VAL A 125 -11.00 11.97 7.96
N ILE A 126 -9.93 11.34 8.41
CA ILE A 126 -10.01 10.17 9.28
C ILE A 126 -10.37 10.65 10.68
N SER A 127 -11.55 10.26 11.17
CA SER A 127 -12.08 10.69 12.45
C SER A 127 -13.07 9.68 13.01
N THR A 128 -12.92 9.38 14.29
CA THR A 128 -13.88 8.57 15.05
C THR A 128 -15.26 9.20 15.08
N ASP A 129 -15.34 10.53 15.20
CA ASP A 129 -16.60 11.26 15.22
C ASP A 129 -17.38 11.15 13.91
N LEU A 130 -16.67 11.03 12.78
CA LEU A 130 -17.24 10.88 11.45
C LEU A 130 -17.38 9.42 11.04
N ASN A 131 -16.94 8.48 11.86
CA ASN A 131 -16.93 7.05 11.56
C ASN A 131 -16.14 6.69 10.28
N THR A 132 -15.07 7.46 10.00
CA THR A 132 -14.23 7.32 8.80
C THR A 132 -12.91 6.59 9.08
N ASP A 133 -12.65 6.25 10.35
CA ASP A 133 -11.47 5.52 10.85
C ASP A 133 -11.69 4.00 10.96
N VAL A 134 -12.78 3.49 10.39
CA VAL A 134 -13.18 2.08 10.48
C VAL A 134 -12.75 1.26 9.27
N GLY A 135 -12.42 0.01 9.51
CA GLY A 135 -12.22 -1.02 8.51
C GLY A 135 -10.77 -1.28 8.12
N SER A 136 -10.45 -2.58 8.00
CA SER A 136 -9.10 -3.05 7.68
C SER A 136 -8.68 -2.73 6.25
N ILE A 137 -9.61 -2.70 5.28
CA ILE A 137 -9.28 -2.44 3.87
C ILE A 137 -8.81 -1.00 3.69
N LYS A 138 -9.52 -0.03 4.27
CA LYS A 138 -9.14 1.39 4.23
C LYS A 138 -7.79 1.62 4.88
N ALA A 139 -7.55 1.00 6.04
CA ALA A 139 -6.26 1.07 6.74
C ALA A 139 -5.12 0.49 5.88
N LYS A 140 -5.33 -0.64 5.20
CA LYS A 140 -4.36 -1.24 4.29
C LYS A 140 -4.10 -0.37 3.06
N LEU A 141 -5.13 0.25 2.47
CA LEU A 141 -4.98 1.19 1.36
C LEU A 141 -4.13 2.41 1.75
N LEU A 142 -4.37 2.98 2.93
CA LEU A 142 -3.60 4.11 3.46
C LEU A 142 -2.16 3.70 3.80
N ALA A 143 -1.96 2.54 4.42
CA ALA A 143 -0.63 2.05 4.76
C ALA A 143 0.20 1.70 3.53
N ARG A 144 -0.40 1.10 2.48
CA ARG A 144 0.27 0.78 1.23
C ARG A 144 0.63 2.04 0.45
N GLY A 145 -0.25 3.05 0.48
CA GLY A 145 -0.15 4.24 -0.37
C GLY A 145 -0.60 3.98 -1.82
N ASP A 146 -0.43 4.99 -2.66
CA ASP A 146 -0.91 4.99 -4.05
C ASP A 146 0.18 4.64 -5.07
N GLY A 147 1.44 4.63 -4.64
CA GLY A 147 2.60 4.37 -5.49
C GLY A 147 3.83 4.05 -4.66
N TYR A 148 4.97 4.07 -5.32
CA TYR A 148 6.28 3.94 -4.68
C TYR A 148 6.84 5.33 -4.39
N GLY A 149 7.43 5.50 -3.21
CA GLY A 149 8.14 6.72 -2.86
C GLY A 149 9.47 6.83 -3.60
N THR A 150 9.76 7.99 -4.19
CA THR A 150 10.98 8.27 -4.94
C THR A 150 11.71 9.48 -4.35
N TYR A 151 13.00 9.65 -4.70
CA TYR A 151 13.74 10.84 -4.26
C TYR A 151 13.11 12.16 -4.73
N GLN A 152 12.40 12.14 -5.85
CA GLN A 152 11.70 13.29 -6.43
C GLN A 152 10.57 13.81 -5.52
N ASP A 153 9.95 12.93 -4.73
CA ASP A 153 8.93 13.30 -3.76
C ASP A 153 9.48 14.16 -2.60
N LEU A 154 10.81 14.24 -2.47
CA LEU A 154 11.48 15.08 -1.46
C LEU A 154 12.05 16.38 -2.03
N GLU A 155 11.90 16.65 -3.34
CA GLU A 155 12.48 17.85 -3.98
C GLU A 155 11.65 19.11 -3.73
N SER A 156 10.36 19.00 -3.42
CA SER A 156 9.49 20.13 -3.11
C SER A 156 8.48 19.81 -2.00
N GLU A 157 7.99 20.85 -1.33
CA GLU A 157 6.94 20.72 -0.30
C GLU A 157 5.67 20.10 -0.90
N GLU A 158 5.28 20.50 -2.13
CA GLU A 158 4.09 19.99 -2.81
C GLU A 158 4.20 18.50 -3.16
N ALA A 159 5.38 18.04 -3.58
CA ALA A 159 5.63 16.63 -3.86
C ALA A 159 5.60 15.81 -2.57
N TYR A 160 6.24 16.31 -1.53
CA TYR A 160 6.26 15.65 -0.23
C TYR A 160 4.87 15.53 0.42
N ASP A 161 4.04 16.57 0.33
CA ASP A 161 2.69 16.57 0.90
C ASP A 161 1.79 15.48 0.29
N ARG A 162 2.07 15.02 -0.92
CA ARG A 162 1.35 13.90 -1.55
C ARG A 162 1.64 12.55 -0.88
N ILE A 163 2.81 12.39 -0.29
CA ILE A 163 3.25 11.14 0.33
C ILE A 163 3.25 11.19 1.87
N SER A 164 3.18 12.38 2.45
CA SER A 164 3.36 12.65 3.91
C SER A 164 2.33 11.98 4.82
N GLY A 165 1.32 11.36 4.28
CA GLY A 165 0.35 10.54 5.05
C GLY A 165 0.62 9.03 5.03
N CYS A 166 1.65 8.59 4.31
CA CYS A 166 1.99 7.18 4.15
C CYS A 166 3.45 6.92 4.54
N THR A 167 3.66 6.42 5.76
CA THR A 167 5.00 6.13 6.30
C THR A 167 5.84 5.24 5.38
N MET A 168 5.23 4.33 4.62
CA MET A 168 5.95 3.47 3.68
C MET A 168 6.49 4.28 2.50
N MET A 169 5.67 5.13 1.87
CA MET A 169 6.11 5.98 0.76
C MET A 169 7.16 7.00 1.22
N GLU A 170 6.97 7.61 2.40
CA GLU A 170 7.97 8.52 2.97
C GLU A 170 9.33 7.82 3.17
N THR A 171 9.32 6.64 3.79
CA THR A 171 10.54 5.86 4.04
C THR A 171 11.20 5.44 2.72
N GLU A 172 10.43 5.01 1.73
CA GLU A 172 10.96 4.66 0.39
C GLU A 172 11.57 5.88 -0.30
N ALA A 173 10.91 7.02 -0.26
CA ALA A 173 11.43 8.28 -0.81
C ALA A 173 12.74 8.69 -0.13
N GLN A 174 12.81 8.59 1.19
CA GLN A 174 14.00 8.92 1.97
C GLN A 174 15.17 7.97 1.67
N VAL A 175 14.93 6.67 1.59
CA VAL A 175 15.96 5.69 1.19
C VAL A 175 16.39 5.93 -0.26
N SER A 176 15.44 6.19 -1.16
CA SER A 176 15.72 6.52 -2.57
C SER A 176 16.59 7.77 -2.69
N ALA A 177 16.31 8.83 -1.91
CA ALA A 177 17.08 10.06 -1.90
C ALA A 177 18.50 9.86 -1.38
N LEU A 178 18.68 9.08 -0.32
CA LEU A 178 20.01 8.76 0.19
C LEU A 178 20.83 8.03 -0.88
N LEU A 179 20.25 7.03 -1.51
CA LEU A 179 20.93 6.26 -2.54
C LEU A 179 21.24 7.11 -3.77
N HIS A 180 20.27 7.88 -4.28
CA HIS A 180 20.42 8.76 -5.44
C HIS A 180 21.56 9.77 -5.21
N ASN A 181 21.60 10.44 -4.05
CA ASN A 181 22.64 11.40 -3.71
C ASN A 181 24.03 10.75 -3.59
N ILE A 182 24.14 9.58 -2.96
CA ILE A 182 25.42 8.85 -2.88
C ILE A 182 25.91 8.48 -4.27
N VAL A 183 25.05 7.89 -5.10
CA VAL A 183 25.37 7.39 -6.45
C VAL A 183 25.77 8.53 -7.38
N THR A 184 24.96 9.59 -7.44
CA THR A 184 25.20 10.73 -8.33
C THR A 184 26.46 11.50 -7.93
N LYS A 185 26.68 11.77 -6.65
CA LYS A 185 27.88 12.47 -6.19
C LYS A 185 29.18 11.67 -6.42
N ILE A 186 29.15 10.36 -6.21
CA ILE A 186 30.29 9.49 -6.53
C ILE A 186 30.54 9.49 -8.03
N ASN A 187 29.51 9.32 -8.85
CA ASN A 187 29.65 9.33 -10.30
C ASN A 187 30.12 10.71 -10.82
N ASP A 188 29.64 11.82 -10.24
CA ASP A 188 30.08 13.18 -10.60
C ASP A 188 31.51 13.48 -10.16
N ALA A 189 32.00 12.80 -9.13
CA ALA A 189 33.41 12.88 -8.77
C ALA A 189 34.31 12.19 -9.80
N TYR A 190 33.91 11.00 -10.28
CA TYR A 190 34.64 10.26 -11.33
C TYR A 190 34.49 10.88 -12.71
N CYS A 191 33.31 11.40 -13.03
CA CYS A 191 32.92 11.90 -14.33
C CYS A 191 32.39 13.34 -14.19
N PRO A 192 33.29 14.33 -13.94
CA PRO A 192 32.87 15.71 -13.73
C PRO A 192 32.28 16.29 -15.01
N ASN A 193 31.19 17.05 -14.85
CA ASN A 193 30.51 17.71 -15.94
C ASN A 193 30.81 19.22 -15.93
N LYS A 194 30.75 19.83 -17.12
CA LYS A 194 30.73 21.27 -17.31
C LYS A 194 29.59 21.68 -18.25
N THR A 195 29.08 22.89 -18.11
CA THR A 195 28.10 23.45 -19.03
C THR A 195 28.81 24.05 -20.24
N VAL A 196 28.26 23.85 -21.44
CA VAL A 196 28.75 24.45 -22.68
C VAL A 196 28.22 25.87 -22.79
N ASP A 197 29.10 26.87 -22.81
CA ASP A 197 28.73 28.29 -22.89
C ASP A 197 28.77 28.84 -24.34
N THR A 198 29.39 28.08 -25.25
CA THR A 198 29.56 28.46 -26.67
C THR A 198 28.43 27.95 -27.55
N ASP A 199 28.15 28.68 -28.63
CA ASP A 199 27.15 28.27 -29.63
C ASP A 199 27.74 27.20 -30.54
N VAL A 200 27.86 25.96 -30.06
CA VAL A 200 28.23 24.79 -30.83
C VAL A 200 27.00 23.96 -31.11
N THR A 201 26.88 23.47 -32.34
CA THR A 201 25.77 22.56 -32.73
C THR A 201 26.33 21.21 -33.12
N TYR A 202 25.49 20.18 -33.09
CA TYR A 202 25.79 18.87 -33.66
C TYR A 202 24.55 18.33 -34.37
N THR A 203 24.76 17.36 -35.26
CA THR A 203 23.66 16.69 -35.95
C THR A 203 23.32 15.41 -35.17
N ASP A 204 22.06 15.29 -34.74
CA ASP A 204 21.58 14.09 -34.06
C ASP A 204 21.37 12.90 -35.02
N ALA A 205 20.92 11.75 -34.49
CA ALA A 205 20.69 10.54 -35.29
C ALA A 205 19.56 10.70 -36.32
N ASP A 206 18.64 11.63 -36.09
CA ASP A 206 17.48 11.93 -36.93
C ASP A 206 17.81 13.02 -37.99
N GLY A 207 19.03 13.55 -37.99
CA GLY A 207 19.50 14.58 -38.91
C GLY A 207 19.21 16.00 -38.51
N ASN A 208 18.71 16.26 -37.28
CA ASN A 208 18.41 17.60 -36.81
C ASN A 208 19.66 18.26 -36.21
N GLN A 209 19.75 19.58 -36.42
CA GLN A 209 20.77 20.41 -35.77
C GLN A 209 20.37 20.70 -34.32
N VAL A 210 21.16 20.23 -33.37
CA VAL A 210 20.94 20.40 -31.92
C VAL A 210 22.02 21.27 -31.33
N SER A 211 21.65 22.32 -30.58
CA SER A 211 22.60 23.17 -29.86
C SER A 211 23.11 22.49 -28.60
N LEU A 212 24.41 22.57 -28.36
CA LEU A 212 25.07 22.17 -27.12
C LEU A 212 25.06 23.25 -26.05
N LYS A 213 24.75 24.52 -26.39
CA LYS A 213 24.74 25.61 -25.45
C LYS A 213 23.79 25.34 -24.29
N GLY A 214 24.27 25.49 -23.06
CA GLY A 214 23.53 25.21 -21.85
C GLY A 214 23.44 23.72 -21.46
N LYS A 215 23.90 22.81 -22.35
CA LYS A 215 23.92 21.37 -22.01
C LYS A 215 25.14 21.03 -21.17
N LYS A 216 24.98 20.03 -20.30
CA LYS A 216 26.07 19.45 -19.53
C LYS A 216 26.84 18.47 -20.41
N VAL A 217 28.15 18.60 -20.44
CA VAL A 217 29.08 17.69 -21.11
C VAL A 217 30.18 17.28 -20.16
N LEU A 218 30.82 16.15 -20.41
CA LEU A 218 32.00 15.73 -19.65
C LEU A 218 33.09 16.82 -19.68
N ASP A 219 33.64 17.15 -18.55
CA ASP A 219 34.87 17.97 -18.45
C ASP A 219 36.12 17.10 -18.68
N ALA A 220 36.34 16.75 -19.95
CA ALA A 220 37.41 15.85 -20.36
C ALA A 220 38.83 16.34 -19.99
N ALA A 221 38.99 17.66 -19.75
CA ALA A 221 40.27 18.24 -19.34
C ALA A 221 40.59 17.98 -17.87
N ASN A 222 39.56 17.89 -17.01
CA ASN A 222 39.70 17.77 -15.56
C ASN A 222 39.22 16.43 -15.01
N CYS A 223 38.86 15.45 -15.87
CA CYS A 223 38.46 14.13 -15.39
C CYS A 223 39.67 13.19 -15.23
N ALA A 224 39.59 12.30 -14.26
CA ALA A 224 40.48 11.16 -14.16
C ALA A 224 40.07 10.06 -15.18
N VAL A 225 41.00 9.21 -15.55
CA VAL A 225 40.80 8.08 -16.46
C VAL A 225 41.31 6.79 -15.82
N GLY A 226 40.86 5.66 -16.31
CA GLY A 226 41.39 4.35 -15.95
C GLY A 226 42.74 4.05 -16.60
N GLU A 227 43.25 2.81 -16.44
CA GLU A 227 44.52 2.38 -17.01
C GLU A 227 44.54 2.45 -18.56
N ASP A 228 43.40 2.25 -19.19
CA ASP A 228 43.24 2.30 -20.64
C ASP A 228 43.21 3.72 -21.22
N GLY A 229 43.12 4.74 -20.38
CA GLY A 229 43.05 6.15 -20.78
C GLY A 229 41.83 6.54 -21.59
N GLN A 230 40.77 5.72 -21.64
CA GLN A 230 39.58 5.97 -22.45
C GLN A 230 38.67 7.06 -21.89
N LEU A 231 38.02 7.80 -22.80
CA LEU A 231 36.98 8.77 -22.52
C LEU A 231 35.66 8.33 -23.16
N PRO A 232 34.52 8.51 -22.49
CA PRO A 232 34.35 9.07 -21.14
C PRO A 232 34.92 8.09 -20.11
N PRO A 233 35.31 8.60 -18.90
CA PRO A 233 35.70 7.71 -17.82
C PRO A 233 34.50 6.89 -17.37
N ARG A 234 34.75 5.71 -16.81
CA ARG A 234 33.70 4.81 -16.37
C ARG A 234 33.11 5.31 -15.05
N GLU A 235 31.82 5.50 -15.01
CA GLU A 235 31.09 5.72 -13.76
C GLU A 235 31.09 4.44 -12.90
N LEU A 236 31.02 4.60 -11.59
CA LEU A 236 30.98 3.45 -10.66
C LEU A 236 29.61 2.76 -10.69
N PHE A 237 28.54 3.54 -10.69
CA PHE A 237 27.16 3.07 -10.72
C PHE A 237 26.52 3.40 -12.07
N THR A 238 26.04 2.39 -12.77
CA THR A 238 25.42 2.55 -14.09
C THR A 238 23.91 2.43 -13.98
N ARG A 239 23.18 3.18 -14.79
CA ARG A 239 21.76 2.93 -15.07
C ARG A 239 21.62 1.69 -15.96
N VAL A 240 20.56 0.93 -15.76
CA VAL A 240 20.38 -0.33 -16.55
C VAL A 240 19.95 -0.05 -17.97
N GLY A 241 19.19 1.01 -18.21
CA GLY A 241 18.58 1.34 -19.50
C GLY A 241 19.26 2.45 -20.30
N MET A 242 20.23 3.17 -19.72
CA MET A 242 20.79 4.36 -20.33
C MET A 242 22.28 4.55 -19.97
N ASP A 243 23.09 4.85 -20.98
CA ASP A 243 24.48 5.26 -20.78
C ASP A 243 24.53 6.68 -20.17
N ARG A 244 25.56 6.96 -19.37
CA ARG A 244 25.74 8.29 -18.78
C ARG A 244 25.94 9.38 -19.81
N TYR A 245 26.65 9.08 -20.91
CA TYR A 245 27.01 10.03 -21.94
C TYR A 245 26.67 9.54 -23.34
N THR A 246 26.22 10.48 -24.19
CA THR A 246 26.12 10.31 -25.62
C THR A 246 27.29 11.02 -26.28
N LYS A 247 28.10 10.28 -27.09
CA LYS A 247 29.22 10.85 -27.82
C LYS A 247 28.71 11.54 -29.10
N VAL A 248 29.04 12.83 -29.26
CA VAL A 248 28.67 13.63 -30.42
C VAL A 248 29.89 14.37 -30.95
N THR A 249 29.87 14.76 -32.23
CA THR A 249 30.89 15.61 -32.84
C THR A 249 30.24 16.96 -33.16
N GLY A 250 30.80 18.03 -32.60
CA GLY A 250 30.32 19.38 -32.86
C GLY A 250 30.70 19.87 -34.27
N ASP A 251 30.05 20.93 -34.73
CA ASP A 251 30.34 21.63 -35.98
C ASP A 251 31.75 22.28 -36.00
N ASP A 252 32.32 22.49 -34.81
CA ASP A 252 33.69 22.92 -34.57
C ASP A 252 34.73 21.79 -34.72
N GLY A 253 34.30 20.55 -35.04
CA GLY A 253 35.14 19.37 -35.21
C GLY A 253 35.59 18.71 -33.91
N ASN A 254 35.19 19.23 -32.74
CA ASN A 254 35.53 18.65 -31.45
C ASN A 254 34.55 17.55 -31.02
N THR A 255 35.05 16.58 -30.25
CA THR A 255 34.21 15.54 -29.67
C THR A 255 33.68 16.00 -28.29
N TYR A 256 32.40 15.86 -28.13
CA TYR A 256 31.70 16.13 -26.88
C TYR A 256 31.04 14.85 -26.36
N TYR A 257 31.03 14.68 -25.05
CA TYR A 257 30.29 13.61 -24.34
C TYR A 257 29.16 14.28 -23.60
N VAL A 258 27.98 14.30 -24.23
CA VAL A 258 26.76 14.96 -23.69
C VAL A 258 26.20 14.10 -22.58
N TYR A 259 25.99 14.70 -21.39
CA TYR A 259 25.39 14.03 -20.26
C TYR A 259 23.90 13.76 -20.54
N ASN A 260 23.50 12.50 -20.41
CA ASN A 260 22.11 12.09 -20.52
C ASN A 260 21.41 12.33 -19.18
N GLU A 261 20.70 13.45 -19.10
CA GLU A 261 20.00 13.87 -17.89
C GLU A 261 18.90 12.87 -17.50
N GLU A 262 18.52 12.89 -16.23
CA GLU A 262 17.38 12.14 -15.73
C GLU A 262 16.08 12.82 -16.17
N ASP A 263 15.10 12.04 -16.63
CA ASP A 263 13.76 12.50 -16.95
C ASP A 263 12.78 11.94 -15.90
N GLU A 264 12.11 12.83 -15.18
CA GLU A 264 11.14 12.48 -14.13
C GLU A 264 10.02 11.57 -14.62
N ASN A 265 9.69 11.65 -15.91
CA ASN A 265 8.62 10.87 -16.52
C ASN A 265 9.09 9.52 -17.08
N ASP A 266 10.41 9.25 -17.08
CA ASP A 266 11.00 8.01 -17.56
C ASP A 266 11.88 7.37 -16.48
N SER A 267 11.34 6.40 -15.75
CA SER A 267 12.02 5.69 -14.68
C SER A 267 13.31 4.96 -15.13
N THR A 268 13.46 4.69 -16.44
CA THR A 268 14.64 4.04 -16.99
C THR A 268 15.85 4.98 -17.04
N THR A 269 15.62 6.28 -16.97
CA THR A 269 16.66 7.31 -16.97
C THR A 269 17.19 7.63 -15.57
N LEU A 270 16.46 7.24 -14.51
CA LEU A 270 16.74 7.65 -13.13
C LEU A 270 17.81 6.77 -12.47
N TYR A 271 18.65 7.37 -11.61
CA TYR A 271 19.49 6.63 -10.66
C TYR A 271 18.65 6.20 -9.46
N SER A 272 17.72 5.27 -9.67
CA SER A 272 16.82 4.73 -8.65
C SER A 272 17.24 3.32 -8.21
N LEU A 273 16.69 2.87 -7.09
CA LEU A 273 16.98 1.56 -6.46
C LEU A 273 16.81 0.37 -7.44
N ASN A 274 15.84 0.47 -8.33
CA ASN A 274 15.51 -0.59 -9.30
C ASN A 274 16.27 -0.47 -10.62
N ASN A 275 16.94 0.68 -10.87
CA ASN A 275 17.58 0.98 -12.16
C ASN A 275 19.10 1.18 -12.06
N ILE A 276 19.73 0.95 -10.91
CA ILE A 276 21.17 1.06 -10.75
C ILE A 276 21.84 -0.31 -10.63
N SER A 277 23.05 -0.37 -11.13
CA SER A 277 23.95 -1.50 -10.93
C SER A 277 25.39 -1.03 -10.82
N ILE A 278 26.23 -1.82 -10.13
CA ILE A 278 27.68 -1.57 -10.17
C ILE A 278 28.18 -1.87 -11.59
N ASN A 279 28.99 -0.96 -12.12
CA ASN A 279 29.55 -1.08 -13.48
C ASN A 279 30.20 -2.45 -13.70
N LYS A 280 29.69 -3.17 -14.69
CA LYS A 280 30.11 -4.55 -15.00
C LYS A 280 31.56 -4.64 -15.46
N GLU A 281 32.07 -3.59 -16.14
CA GLU A 281 33.47 -3.54 -16.60
C GLU A 281 34.40 -3.35 -15.40
N LEU A 282 34.07 -2.43 -14.47
CA LEU A 282 34.85 -2.22 -13.27
C LEU A 282 34.87 -3.44 -12.35
N ARG A 283 33.77 -4.20 -12.30
CA ARG A 283 33.73 -5.47 -11.56
C ARG A 283 34.66 -6.54 -12.15
N LYS A 284 34.85 -6.54 -13.45
CA LYS A 284 35.74 -7.48 -14.11
C LYS A 284 37.21 -7.05 -14.01
N GLN A 285 37.47 -5.76 -14.15
CA GLN A 285 38.80 -5.19 -14.16
C GLN A 285 38.83 -3.85 -13.41
N ILE A 286 39.23 -3.88 -12.15
CA ILE A 286 39.26 -2.72 -11.27
C ILE A 286 40.20 -1.61 -11.73
N THR A 287 41.26 -1.96 -12.52
CA THR A 287 42.21 -0.99 -13.06
C THR A 287 41.59 -0.03 -14.09
N LEU A 288 40.38 -0.29 -14.55
CA LEU A 288 39.60 0.61 -15.41
C LEU A 288 38.92 1.73 -14.64
N MET A 289 38.91 1.66 -13.28
CA MET A 289 38.41 2.72 -12.46
C MET A 289 39.21 4.00 -12.68
N PRO A 290 38.55 5.17 -12.79
CA PRO A 290 39.26 6.44 -12.97
C PRO A 290 40.09 6.77 -11.72
N TYR A 291 41.39 6.80 -11.82
CA TYR A 291 42.30 7.07 -10.71
C TYR A 291 43.54 7.87 -11.12
N LYS A 292 43.73 8.13 -12.39
CA LYS A 292 44.90 8.87 -12.89
C LYS A 292 44.47 10.00 -13.83
N ASN A 293 45.25 11.06 -13.83
CA ASN A 293 45.17 12.17 -14.78
C ASN A 293 46.51 12.29 -15.55
N GLN A 294 46.68 13.37 -16.32
CA GLN A 294 47.90 13.61 -17.11
C GLN A 294 49.19 13.68 -16.29
N ASN A 295 49.09 13.95 -14.95
CA ASN A 295 50.22 14.09 -14.03
C ASN A 295 50.45 12.80 -13.18
N GLY A 296 49.77 11.70 -13.47
CA GLY A 296 49.86 10.45 -12.72
C GLY A 296 48.64 10.16 -11.87
N THR A 297 48.81 9.66 -10.65
CA THR A 297 47.68 9.38 -9.72
C THR A 297 46.95 10.67 -9.33
N ASP A 298 45.64 10.65 -9.49
CA ASP A 298 44.79 11.79 -9.16
C ASP A 298 44.44 11.81 -7.65
N TYR A 299 45.36 12.37 -6.85
CA TYR A 299 45.15 12.53 -5.41
C TYR A 299 43.99 13.48 -5.07
N PRO A 300 43.74 14.61 -5.78
CA PRO A 300 42.59 15.47 -5.57
C PRO A 300 41.24 14.74 -5.72
N LEU A 301 41.14 13.76 -6.66
CA LEU A 301 39.95 12.93 -6.77
C LEU A 301 39.70 12.12 -5.49
N GLY A 302 40.77 11.52 -4.91
CA GLY A 302 40.66 10.78 -3.66
C GLY A 302 40.22 11.68 -2.49
N GLU A 303 40.79 12.89 -2.39
CA GLU A 303 40.37 13.88 -1.39
C GLU A 303 38.91 14.31 -1.58
N LYS A 304 38.46 14.54 -2.82
CA LYS A 304 37.08 14.86 -3.17
C LYS A 304 36.14 13.76 -2.74
N LEU A 305 36.44 12.50 -3.06
CA LEU A 305 35.62 11.35 -2.64
C LEU A 305 35.51 11.21 -1.13
N MET A 306 36.60 11.50 -0.39
CA MET A 306 36.55 11.50 1.08
C MET A 306 35.72 12.65 1.63
N SER A 307 35.77 13.84 0.99
CA SER A 307 35.01 15.02 1.46
C SER A 307 33.52 14.86 1.29
N LEU A 308 33.04 14.06 0.32
CA LEU A 308 31.62 13.81 0.10
C LEU A 308 30.90 13.30 1.36
N TRP A 309 31.60 12.53 2.22
CA TRP A 309 31.02 12.03 3.46
C TRP A 309 30.85 13.11 4.55
N ASN A 310 31.53 14.24 4.39
CA ASN A 310 31.49 15.37 5.35
C ASN A 310 30.54 16.49 4.87
N ASP A 311 30.09 16.45 3.63
CA ASP A 311 29.19 17.45 3.06
C ASP A 311 27.81 17.38 3.71
N LYS A 312 27.32 18.54 4.16
CA LYS A 312 26.00 18.65 4.81
C LYS A 312 25.02 19.27 3.83
N GLU A 313 24.39 18.44 3.00
CA GLU A 313 23.47 18.92 1.95
C GLU A 313 22.12 18.20 1.98
N MET A 314 21.98 17.09 2.73
CA MET A 314 20.79 16.30 2.75
C MET A 314 19.85 16.64 3.89
N THR A 315 18.55 16.66 3.60
CA THR A 315 17.47 16.78 4.59
C THR A 315 16.49 15.62 4.41
N LEU A 316 15.85 15.15 5.50
CA LEU A 316 14.90 14.04 5.44
C LEU A 316 13.62 14.38 4.67
N ASN A 317 13.24 15.64 4.67
CA ASN A 317 12.08 16.16 3.94
C ASN A 317 12.31 17.64 3.65
N PRO A 318 11.50 18.26 2.76
CA PRO A 318 11.66 19.68 2.39
C PRO A 318 11.45 20.68 3.54
N TYR A 319 10.73 20.29 4.59
CA TYR A 319 10.50 21.14 5.77
C TYR A 319 11.66 21.13 6.76
N ASP A 320 12.56 20.13 6.69
CA ASP A 320 13.76 20.09 7.56
C ASP A 320 14.81 21.08 7.04
N LYS A 321 15.04 22.15 7.83
CA LYS A 321 15.99 23.22 7.50
C LYS A 321 17.41 22.94 8.00
N LYS A 322 17.69 21.76 8.55
CA LYS A 322 19.00 21.38 9.10
C LYS A 322 19.64 20.27 8.25
N PRO A 323 20.39 20.65 7.20
CA PRO A 323 21.07 19.66 6.38
C PRO A 323 22.10 18.88 7.18
N CYS A 324 22.28 17.63 6.84
CA CYS A 324 23.21 16.69 7.47
C CYS A 324 24.06 15.95 6.44
N THR A 325 25.07 15.24 6.93
CA THR A 325 25.92 14.34 6.15
C THR A 325 25.15 13.07 5.79
N PHE A 326 25.68 12.22 4.89
CA PHE A 326 25.07 10.91 4.58
C PHE A 326 24.88 10.05 5.83
N GLU A 327 25.88 10.00 6.72
CA GLU A 327 25.79 9.28 8.00
C GLU A 327 24.69 9.87 8.89
N GLY A 328 24.70 11.19 9.08
CA GLY A 328 23.68 11.89 9.88
C GLY A 328 22.27 11.77 9.29
N TYR A 329 22.14 11.67 7.96
CA TYR A 329 20.88 11.40 7.30
C TYR A 329 20.39 9.99 7.62
N TYR A 330 21.27 9.00 7.49
CA TYR A 330 20.95 7.61 7.83
C TYR A 330 20.53 7.45 9.29
N ASP A 331 21.26 8.07 10.20
CA ASP A 331 20.94 8.05 11.64
C ASP A 331 19.55 8.66 11.93
N LYS A 332 19.24 9.80 11.30
CA LYS A 332 17.92 10.44 11.41
C LYS A 332 16.82 9.54 10.85
N LEU A 333 17.05 8.92 9.67
CA LEU A 333 16.11 8.00 9.03
C LEU A 333 15.79 6.81 9.92
N ILE A 334 16.83 6.13 10.45
CA ILE A 334 16.62 4.98 11.35
C ILE A 334 15.95 5.43 12.66
N GLY A 335 16.29 6.61 13.17
CA GLY A 335 15.64 7.19 14.34
C GLY A 335 14.14 7.46 14.10
N GLN A 336 13.78 8.00 12.94
CA GLN A 336 12.38 8.22 12.54
C GLN A 336 11.63 6.90 12.44
N ILE A 337 12.14 5.91 11.71
CA ILE A 337 11.52 4.58 11.56
C ILE A 337 11.32 3.91 12.93
N GLY A 338 12.33 4.01 13.81
CA GLY A 338 12.24 3.45 15.17
C GLY A 338 11.16 4.12 16.02
N ASN A 339 11.04 5.45 15.94
CA ASN A 339 10.03 6.22 16.65
C ASN A 339 8.62 5.93 16.14
N ASP A 340 8.44 5.89 14.82
CA ASP A 340 7.16 5.57 14.18
C ASP A 340 6.73 4.15 14.53
N GLY A 341 7.65 3.19 14.46
CA GLY A 341 7.40 1.81 14.87
C GLY A 341 6.95 1.69 16.33
N SER A 342 7.62 2.40 17.25
CA SER A 342 7.24 2.42 18.67
C SER A 342 5.87 3.07 18.89
N THR A 343 5.55 4.13 18.16
CA THR A 343 4.27 4.82 18.24
C THR A 343 3.13 3.91 17.74
N PHE A 344 3.31 3.26 16.59
CA PHE A 344 2.32 2.33 16.05
C PHE A 344 2.13 1.10 16.93
N GLN A 345 3.21 0.57 17.52
CA GLN A 345 3.12 -0.54 18.44
C GLN A 345 2.30 -0.16 19.69
N SER A 346 2.59 0.99 20.31
CA SER A 346 1.86 1.48 21.49
C SER A 346 0.38 1.73 21.19
N ALA A 347 0.06 2.29 20.01
CA ALA A 347 -1.30 2.47 19.56
C ALA A 347 -2.03 1.13 19.37
N SER A 348 -1.37 0.16 18.74
CA SER A 348 -1.91 -1.19 18.53
C SER A 348 -2.21 -1.92 19.84
N GLU A 349 -1.29 -1.84 20.82
CA GLU A 349 -1.48 -2.42 22.16
C GLU A 349 -2.66 -1.77 22.89
N THR A 350 -2.78 -0.44 22.81
CA THR A 350 -3.90 0.31 23.41
C THR A 350 -5.24 -0.10 22.78
N LEU A 351 -5.33 -0.16 21.46
CA LEU A 351 -6.53 -0.57 20.73
C LEU A 351 -6.91 -2.03 21.02
N THR A 352 -5.92 -2.93 21.08
CA THR A 352 -6.14 -4.33 21.44
C THR A 352 -6.72 -4.46 22.87
N GLY A 353 -6.21 -3.68 23.81
CA GLY A 353 -6.75 -3.62 25.17
C GLY A 353 -8.20 -3.09 25.22
N ALA A 354 -8.50 -2.06 24.43
CA ALA A 354 -9.86 -1.51 24.31
C ALA A 354 -10.82 -2.53 23.68
N LEU A 355 -10.43 -3.20 22.61
CA LEU A 355 -11.22 -4.27 21.98
C LEU A 355 -11.53 -5.40 22.96
N SER A 356 -10.52 -5.88 23.72
CA SER A 356 -10.73 -6.91 24.74
C SER A 356 -11.70 -6.46 25.83
N SER A 357 -11.66 -5.19 26.23
CA SER A 357 -12.60 -4.62 27.22
C SER A 357 -14.03 -4.58 26.67
N ILE A 358 -14.21 -4.15 25.41
CA ILE A 358 -15.51 -4.10 24.74
C ILE A 358 -16.09 -5.51 24.58
N ASP A 359 -15.27 -6.48 24.16
CA ASP A 359 -15.69 -7.87 24.00
C ASP A 359 -16.12 -8.49 25.34
N ASN A 360 -15.38 -8.24 26.41
CA ASN A 360 -15.78 -8.64 27.76
C ASN A 360 -17.13 -8.01 28.20
N GLN A 361 -17.36 -6.73 27.88
CA GLN A 361 -18.64 -6.08 28.18
C GLN A 361 -19.78 -6.65 27.34
N ARG A 362 -19.52 -6.94 26.05
CA ARG A 362 -20.48 -7.62 25.17
C ARG A 362 -20.85 -9.00 25.72
N GLN A 363 -19.87 -9.80 26.12
CA GLN A 363 -20.08 -11.12 26.71
C GLN A 363 -20.87 -11.04 28.05
N GLN A 364 -20.62 -10.03 28.87
CA GLN A 364 -21.40 -9.82 30.13
C GLN A 364 -22.86 -9.47 29.85
N THR A 365 -23.15 -8.77 28.75
CA THR A 365 -24.52 -8.31 28.43
C THR A 365 -25.29 -9.33 27.60
N MET A 366 -24.62 -10.01 26.67
CA MET A 366 -25.22 -10.91 25.68
C MET A 366 -24.82 -12.38 25.86
N GLY A 367 -23.83 -12.65 26.72
CA GLY A 367 -23.34 -14.00 26.95
C GLY A 367 -24.39 -14.86 27.68
N VAL A 368 -24.70 -15.99 27.08
CA VAL A 368 -25.60 -16.98 27.69
C VAL A 368 -24.81 -17.83 28.66
N SER A 369 -25.24 -17.82 29.94
CA SER A 369 -24.67 -18.70 30.96
C SER A 369 -25.02 -20.17 30.66
N SER A 370 -24.00 -20.98 30.35
CA SER A 370 -24.21 -22.42 30.13
C SER A 370 -24.93 -23.10 31.30
N ASP A 371 -24.72 -22.63 32.53
CA ASP A 371 -25.35 -23.17 33.73
C ASP A 371 -26.84 -22.76 33.84
N GLU A 372 -27.17 -21.54 33.36
CA GLU A 372 -28.59 -21.11 33.30
C GLU A 372 -29.33 -21.86 32.20
N GLU A 373 -28.74 -22.01 31.02
CA GLU A 373 -29.34 -22.78 29.94
C GLU A 373 -29.49 -24.24 30.26
N LEU A 374 -28.53 -24.86 30.93
CA LEU A 374 -28.63 -26.24 31.43
C LEU A 374 -29.79 -26.35 32.44
N THR A 375 -29.93 -25.36 33.33
CA THR A 375 -31.03 -25.30 34.29
C THR A 375 -32.38 -25.16 33.59
N HIS A 376 -32.48 -24.31 32.59
CA HIS A 376 -33.68 -24.14 31.76
C HIS A 376 -34.01 -25.45 31.00
N MET A 377 -33.00 -26.09 30.41
CA MET A 377 -33.16 -27.36 29.70
C MET A 377 -33.69 -28.46 30.64
N ILE A 378 -33.15 -28.59 31.84
CA ILE A 378 -33.66 -29.54 32.88
C ILE A 378 -35.09 -29.23 33.27
N LYS A 379 -35.47 -27.94 33.45
CA LYS A 379 -36.84 -27.53 33.71
C LYS A 379 -37.79 -27.91 32.57
N PHE A 380 -37.43 -27.61 31.33
CA PHE A 380 -38.25 -27.96 30.16
C PHE A 380 -38.38 -29.46 29.97
N GLN A 381 -37.27 -30.24 30.18
CA GLN A 381 -37.30 -31.69 30.13
C GLN A 381 -38.21 -32.28 31.21
N SER A 382 -38.18 -31.70 32.44
CA SER A 382 -39.05 -32.10 33.51
C SER A 382 -40.54 -31.79 33.23
N ALA A 383 -40.81 -30.59 32.65
CA ALA A 383 -42.15 -30.21 32.21
C ALA A 383 -42.69 -31.10 31.10
N TYR A 384 -41.84 -31.43 30.11
CA TYR A 384 -42.18 -32.37 29.02
C TYR A 384 -42.53 -33.75 29.57
N ASN A 385 -41.72 -34.31 30.47
CA ASN A 385 -41.96 -35.60 31.12
C ASN A 385 -43.25 -35.60 31.95
N ALA A 386 -43.56 -34.49 32.66
CA ALA A 386 -44.82 -34.35 33.40
C ALA A 386 -46.04 -34.30 32.46
N SER A 387 -45.97 -33.53 31.39
CA SER A 387 -47.01 -33.43 30.36
C SER A 387 -47.24 -34.77 29.66
N SER A 388 -46.18 -35.51 29.33
CA SER A 388 -46.28 -36.85 28.73
C SER A 388 -46.98 -37.84 29.66
N ARG A 389 -46.64 -37.84 30.95
CA ARG A 389 -47.36 -38.66 31.96
C ARG A 389 -48.81 -38.27 32.10
N PHE A 390 -49.12 -36.99 32.08
CA PHE A 390 -50.48 -36.49 32.13
C PHE A 390 -51.31 -36.97 30.90
N MET A 391 -50.75 -36.87 29.70
CA MET A 391 -51.37 -37.40 28.48
C MET A 391 -51.61 -38.90 28.54
N THR A 392 -50.67 -39.66 29.11
CA THR A 392 -50.79 -41.12 29.29
C THR A 392 -51.94 -41.43 30.24
N VAL A 393 -52.09 -40.70 31.35
CA VAL A 393 -53.19 -40.88 32.30
C VAL A 393 -54.55 -40.53 31.65
N ILE A 394 -54.66 -39.44 30.90
CA ILE A 394 -55.86 -39.09 30.12
C ILE A 394 -56.22 -40.17 29.10
N SER A 395 -55.23 -40.68 28.37
CA SER A 395 -55.46 -41.77 27.41
C SER A 395 -56.01 -43.03 28.09
N GLN A 396 -55.43 -43.42 29.25
CA GLN A 396 -55.92 -44.56 30.02
C GLN A 396 -57.34 -44.35 30.57
N MET A 397 -57.65 -43.12 31.08
CA MET A 397 -59.02 -42.78 31.51
C MET A 397 -60.01 -42.84 30.38
N THR A 398 -59.64 -42.36 29.19
CA THR A 398 -60.49 -42.39 27.99
C THR A 398 -60.74 -43.82 27.55
N GLU A 399 -59.72 -44.67 27.56
CA GLU A 399 -59.84 -46.10 27.26
C GLU A 399 -60.77 -46.83 28.26
N LEU A 400 -60.64 -46.49 29.54
CA LEU A 400 -61.51 -47.09 30.58
C LEU A 400 -62.96 -46.69 30.42
N ILE A 401 -63.26 -45.43 30.03
CA ILE A 401 -64.61 -44.96 29.73
C ILE A 401 -65.18 -45.67 28.49
N VAL A 402 -64.38 -45.76 27.43
CA VAL A 402 -64.84 -46.42 26.18
C VAL A 402 -65.05 -47.93 26.35
N THR A 403 -64.20 -48.61 27.12
CA THR A 403 -64.34 -50.03 27.43
C THR A 403 -65.42 -50.38 28.45
N GLY A 404 -65.67 -49.41 29.42
CA GLY A 404 -66.68 -49.55 30.45
C GLY A 404 -68.15 -49.30 29.98
N LEU A 405 -68.29 -48.67 28.79
CA LEU A 405 -69.59 -48.40 28.16
C LEU A 405 -70.09 -49.56 27.22
N LYS A 406 -69.32 -50.64 27.17
CA LYS A 406 -69.73 -51.88 26.53
C LYS A 406 -70.29 -52.85 27.58
#